data_ba36c7d809283e3aac6c1293ea906fef
#
_entry.id   ba36c7d809283e3aac6c1293ea906fef
#
_cell.length_a   1.000
_cell.length_b   1.000
_cell.length_c   1.000
_cell.angle_alpha   90.00
_cell.angle_beta   90.00
_cell.angle_gamma   90.00
#
_symmetry.space_group_name_H-M   'P 1'
#
loop_
_entity.id
_entity.type
_entity.pdbx_description
1 polymer ?
#
loop_
_entity_poly.entity_id
_entity_poly.type
_entity_poly.pdbx_seq_one_letter_code
_entity_poly.pdbx_strand_id
1 'polypeptide(L)'
;MSSLKKISLKDIAEAAGVSTALVSFVLNGKKKEYRVGEETAQRILKIANEMNYQPNLAAKSLRSGKTKTIGLVVSDISNPFFSQLARVLEDEATKRGYTVLFGSSDEDKDKMTRVVSNLINKGVDGLIIVPCDNSEKSIASLVNNNIPIVLFDRYFPEINVSYVALNNFNASYISTKHLLNAGYNAPCMVAYDVNLIHMKERIRGYKKAMDEAGKRNLANVVFLRQDAPRKSADRLLPKMIDGGVDAFLFATNMISLACLYTIKDMGCLLYTSPSPRD
;
A
#
# COMPACT_ATOMS: atom_id res chain seq x y z
N MET A 1 -1.59 14.98 -36.33
CA MET A 1 -0.51 14.62 -35.40
C MET A 1 0.34 13.56 -36.09
N SER A 2 1.58 13.90 -36.53
CA SER A 2 2.49 12.93 -37.15
C SER A 2 2.92 11.92 -36.11
N SER A 3 2.66 10.64 -36.33
CA SER A 3 3.19 9.57 -35.48
C SER A 3 4.73 9.65 -35.54
N LEU A 4 5.37 9.96 -34.43
CA LEU A 4 6.82 9.86 -34.31
C LEU A 4 7.22 8.43 -34.70
N LYS A 5 7.91 8.27 -35.81
CA LYS A 5 8.39 6.97 -36.29
C LYS A 5 9.31 6.38 -35.22
N LYS A 6 8.84 5.35 -34.55
CA LYS A 6 9.58 4.68 -33.46
C LYS A 6 10.75 3.93 -34.07
N ILE A 7 11.98 4.27 -33.69
CA ILE A 7 13.18 3.56 -34.14
C ILE A 7 13.09 2.09 -33.77
N SER A 8 13.37 1.21 -34.73
CA SER A 8 13.33 -0.24 -34.59
C SER A 8 14.74 -0.85 -34.50
N LEU A 9 14.81 -2.12 -34.08
CA LEU A 9 16.07 -2.87 -34.12
C LEU A 9 16.64 -2.97 -35.55
N LYS A 10 15.76 -2.94 -36.56
CA LYS A 10 16.16 -2.98 -37.97
C LYS A 10 16.90 -1.71 -38.39
N ASP A 11 16.41 -0.54 -37.96
CA ASP A 11 17.04 0.74 -38.28
C ASP A 11 18.45 0.82 -37.67
N ILE A 12 18.63 0.32 -36.44
CA ILE A 12 19.97 0.24 -35.79
C ILE A 12 20.85 -0.77 -36.52
N ALA A 13 20.33 -1.91 -36.95
CA ALA A 13 21.07 -2.95 -37.66
C ALA A 13 21.61 -2.42 -39.01
N GLU A 14 20.79 -1.69 -39.75
CA GLU A 14 21.16 -1.04 -41.00
C GLU A 14 22.25 0.01 -40.76
N ALA A 15 22.11 0.89 -39.77
CA ALA A 15 23.08 1.90 -39.43
C ALA A 15 24.42 1.34 -38.92
N ALA A 16 24.39 0.20 -38.23
CA ALA A 16 25.57 -0.46 -37.67
C ALA A 16 26.22 -1.45 -38.66
N GLY A 17 25.58 -1.77 -39.81
CA GLY A 17 26.05 -2.75 -40.77
C GLY A 17 26.10 -4.18 -40.22
N VAL A 18 25.12 -4.56 -39.40
CA VAL A 18 25.06 -5.87 -38.73
C VAL A 18 23.65 -6.47 -38.80
N SER A 19 23.48 -7.73 -38.35
CA SER A 19 22.17 -8.35 -38.30
C SER A 19 21.33 -7.80 -37.12
N THR A 20 19.99 -7.80 -37.25
CA THR A 20 19.06 -7.45 -36.19
C THR A 20 19.20 -8.35 -34.95
N ALA A 21 19.59 -9.61 -35.16
CA ALA A 21 19.87 -10.56 -34.07
C ALA A 21 21.07 -10.08 -33.23
N LEU A 22 22.13 -9.65 -33.88
CA LEU A 22 23.33 -9.15 -33.19
C LEU A 22 23.03 -7.90 -32.36
N VAL A 23 22.28 -6.94 -32.94
CA VAL A 23 21.78 -5.75 -32.23
C VAL A 23 20.98 -6.17 -31.00
N SER A 24 20.05 -7.13 -31.15
CA SER A 24 19.25 -7.64 -30.04
C SER A 24 20.10 -8.25 -28.92
N PHE A 25 21.14 -9.02 -29.26
CA PHE A 25 22.03 -9.62 -28.27
C PHE A 25 22.80 -8.54 -27.48
N VAL A 26 23.31 -7.53 -28.14
CA VAL A 26 24.06 -6.42 -27.51
C VAL A 26 23.13 -5.62 -26.58
N LEU A 27 21.98 -5.17 -27.07
CA LEU A 27 21.03 -4.35 -26.33
C LEU A 27 20.37 -5.08 -25.15
N ASN A 28 20.33 -6.41 -25.17
CA ASN A 28 19.84 -7.23 -24.06
C ASN A 28 20.96 -7.72 -23.11
N GLY A 29 22.20 -7.22 -23.23
CA GLY A 29 23.32 -7.56 -22.36
C GLY A 29 23.89 -8.95 -22.55
N LYS A 30 23.54 -9.65 -23.66
CA LYS A 30 23.95 -11.00 -23.96
C LYS A 30 25.22 -11.09 -24.82
N LYS A 31 26.00 -10.01 -24.91
CA LYS A 31 27.19 -9.93 -25.76
C LYS A 31 28.22 -11.04 -25.45
N LYS A 32 28.39 -11.44 -24.18
CA LYS A 32 29.29 -12.53 -23.79
C LYS A 32 28.78 -13.89 -24.20
N GLU A 33 27.49 -14.16 -24.05
CA GLU A 33 26.81 -15.42 -24.39
C GLU A 33 26.94 -15.72 -25.88
N TYR A 34 26.81 -14.69 -26.74
CA TYR A 34 26.88 -14.83 -28.19
C TYR A 34 28.23 -14.39 -28.77
N ARG A 35 29.28 -14.25 -27.97
CA ARG A 35 30.66 -13.91 -28.36
C ARG A 35 30.75 -12.70 -29.28
N VAL A 36 30.00 -11.65 -29.00
CA VAL A 36 30.04 -10.40 -29.77
C VAL A 36 31.33 -9.62 -29.43
N GLY A 37 32.10 -9.25 -30.43
CA GLY A 37 33.31 -8.47 -30.23
C GLY A 37 33.04 -7.10 -29.61
N GLU A 38 33.93 -6.65 -28.72
CA GLU A 38 33.73 -5.42 -27.93
C GLU A 38 33.56 -4.19 -28.83
N GLU A 39 34.33 -4.03 -29.86
CA GLU A 39 34.23 -2.92 -30.82
C GLU A 39 32.89 -2.85 -31.51
N THR A 40 32.35 -4.02 -31.95
CA THR A 40 31.02 -4.10 -32.56
C THR A 40 29.91 -3.78 -31.53
N ALA A 41 30.06 -4.26 -30.30
CA ALA A 41 29.10 -3.95 -29.24
C ALA A 41 29.05 -2.46 -28.92
N GLN A 42 30.20 -1.80 -28.80
CA GLN A 42 30.33 -0.37 -28.56
C GLN A 42 29.71 0.45 -29.71
N ARG A 43 29.97 0.07 -30.96
CA ARG A 43 29.38 0.71 -32.15
C ARG A 43 27.86 0.64 -32.12
N ILE A 44 27.28 -0.55 -31.82
CA ILE A 44 25.83 -0.73 -31.73
C ILE A 44 25.23 0.12 -30.60
N LEU A 45 25.84 0.14 -29.41
CA LEU A 45 25.39 0.96 -28.29
C LEU A 45 25.41 2.45 -28.59
N LYS A 46 26.48 2.92 -29.26
CA LYS A 46 26.63 4.32 -29.69
C LYS A 46 25.52 4.72 -30.65
N ILE A 47 25.30 3.94 -31.73
CA ILE A 47 24.23 4.18 -32.71
C ILE A 47 22.86 4.17 -32.07
N ALA A 48 22.57 3.19 -31.19
CA ALA A 48 21.29 3.11 -30.49
C ALA A 48 21.03 4.36 -29.62
N ASN A 49 22.07 4.89 -28.97
CA ASN A 49 21.99 6.12 -28.18
C ASN A 49 21.79 7.36 -29.06
N GLU A 50 22.54 7.50 -30.13
CA GLU A 50 22.42 8.63 -31.10
C GLU A 50 21.03 8.66 -31.75
N MET A 51 20.45 7.50 -32.04
CA MET A 51 19.12 7.38 -32.61
C MET A 51 18.01 7.47 -31.55
N ASN A 52 18.34 7.69 -30.26
CA ASN A 52 17.38 7.68 -29.15
C ASN A 52 16.48 6.43 -29.14
N TYR A 53 17.08 5.27 -29.41
CA TYR A 53 16.33 4.02 -29.43
C TYR A 53 15.79 3.66 -28.05
N GLN A 54 14.50 3.41 -28.00
CA GLN A 54 13.84 2.88 -26.80
C GLN A 54 13.37 1.44 -27.06
N PRO A 55 13.78 0.48 -26.21
CA PRO A 55 13.32 -0.90 -26.35
C PRO A 55 11.79 -0.98 -26.38
N ASN A 56 11.25 -1.76 -27.30
CA ASN A 56 9.82 -2.03 -27.33
C ASN A 56 9.46 -2.99 -26.19
N LEU A 57 9.02 -2.44 -25.05
CA LEU A 57 8.65 -3.23 -23.86
C LEU A 57 7.50 -4.21 -24.17
N ALA A 58 6.56 -3.87 -25.04
CA ALA A 58 5.47 -4.77 -25.45
C ALA A 58 6.01 -5.99 -26.20
N ALA A 59 6.95 -5.80 -27.12
CA ALA A 59 7.59 -6.93 -27.82
C ALA A 59 8.46 -7.79 -26.88
N LYS A 60 9.08 -7.17 -25.89
CA LYS A 60 9.86 -7.88 -24.86
C LYS A 60 8.96 -8.68 -23.93
N SER A 61 7.83 -8.12 -23.50
CA SER A 61 6.86 -8.81 -22.65
C SER A 61 6.17 -9.98 -23.36
N LEU A 62 5.83 -9.83 -24.64
CA LEU A 62 5.29 -10.94 -25.45
C LEU A 62 6.25 -12.15 -25.51
N ARG A 63 7.55 -11.90 -25.62
CA ARG A 63 8.55 -12.98 -25.67
C ARG A 63 8.86 -13.59 -24.28
N SER A 64 8.85 -12.78 -23.22
CA SER A 64 9.19 -13.23 -21.87
C SER A 64 7.97 -13.70 -21.06
N GLY A 65 6.76 -13.38 -21.52
CA GLY A 65 5.53 -13.56 -20.74
C GLY A 65 5.43 -12.65 -19.51
N LYS A 66 6.35 -11.66 -19.37
CA LYS A 66 6.41 -10.76 -18.21
C LYS A 66 6.56 -9.32 -18.64
N THR A 67 5.78 -8.44 -18.02
CA THR A 67 5.83 -6.99 -18.26
C THR A 67 6.81 -6.27 -17.34
N LYS A 68 7.28 -6.96 -16.28
CA LYS A 68 8.06 -6.35 -15.19
C LYS A 68 7.30 -5.18 -14.52
N THR A 69 6.01 -5.33 -14.38
CA THR A 69 5.12 -4.33 -13.78
C THR A 69 4.29 -4.97 -12.67
N ILE A 70 4.20 -4.30 -11.52
CA ILE A 70 3.36 -4.70 -10.39
C ILE A 70 2.28 -3.63 -10.20
N GLY A 71 1.04 -4.06 -9.97
CA GLY A 71 -0.04 -3.17 -9.56
C GLY A 71 -0.09 -3.05 -8.04
N LEU A 72 -0.14 -1.81 -7.52
CA LEU A 72 -0.39 -1.53 -6.11
C LEU A 72 -1.72 -0.80 -5.97
N VAL A 73 -2.65 -1.40 -5.23
CA VAL A 73 -3.95 -0.80 -4.92
C VAL A 73 -4.00 -0.53 -3.42
N VAL A 74 -4.04 0.75 -3.07
CA VAL A 74 -4.16 1.21 -1.69
C VAL A 74 -5.59 1.68 -1.40
N SER A 75 -5.96 1.73 -0.12
CA SER A 75 -7.30 2.17 0.26
C SER A 75 -7.50 3.68 0.11
N ASP A 76 -6.48 4.49 0.40
CA ASP A 76 -6.50 5.94 0.22
C ASP A 76 -5.07 6.48 0.06
N ILE A 77 -4.74 6.96 -1.13
CA ILE A 77 -3.40 7.51 -1.43
C ILE A 77 -3.12 8.82 -0.69
N SER A 78 -4.15 9.54 -0.24
CA SER A 78 -4.00 10.76 0.55
C SER A 78 -3.60 10.49 2.00
N ASN A 79 -3.82 9.26 2.48
CA ASN A 79 -3.39 8.86 3.82
C ASN A 79 -1.86 8.68 3.85
N PRO A 80 -1.12 9.43 4.70
CA PRO A 80 0.34 9.37 4.77
C PRO A 80 0.91 7.96 5.00
N PHE A 81 0.18 7.08 5.67
CA PHE A 81 0.58 5.69 5.85
C PHE A 81 0.72 4.96 4.51
N PHE A 82 -0.28 5.08 3.62
CA PHE A 82 -0.24 4.40 2.34
C PHE A 82 0.70 5.06 1.34
N SER A 83 0.87 6.38 1.39
CA SER A 83 1.82 7.06 0.52
C SER A 83 3.28 6.73 0.88
N GLN A 84 3.61 6.60 2.17
CA GLN A 84 4.92 6.13 2.61
C GLN A 84 5.16 4.66 2.22
N LEU A 85 4.16 3.81 2.39
CA LEU A 85 4.22 2.43 1.94
C LEU A 85 4.46 2.33 0.44
N ALA A 86 3.71 3.10 -0.36
CA ALA A 86 3.87 3.14 -1.81
C ALA A 86 5.30 3.49 -2.21
N ARG A 87 5.92 4.46 -1.53
CA ARG A 87 7.32 4.84 -1.74
C ARG A 87 8.29 3.68 -1.50
N VAL A 88 8.15 3.01 -0.35
CA VAL A 88 9.02 1.86 -0.02
C VAL A 88 8.87 0.73 -1.03
N LEU A 89 7.63 0.43 -1.44
CA LEU A 89 7.37 -0.61 -2.44
C LEU A 89 7.92 -0.25 -3.81
N GLU A 90 7.83 1.01 -4.24
CA GLU A 90 8.41 1.49 -5.48
C GLU A 90 9.94 1.34 -5.49
N ASP A 91 10.61 1.77 -4.41
CA ASP A 91 12.07 1.68 -4.26
C ASP A 91 12.52 0.20 -4.32
N GLU A 92 11.83 -0.70 -3.63
CA GLU A 92 12.16 -2.13 -3.62
C GLU A 92 11.84 -2.84 -4.95
N ALA A 93 10.76 -2.45 -5.62
CA ALA A 93 10.42 -2.94 -6.95
C ALA A 93 11.47 -2.51 -7.98
N THR A 94 11.87 -1.24 -7.94
CA THR A 94 12.88 -0.66 -8.83
C THR A 94 14.23 -1.38 -8.71
N LYS A 95 14.69 -1.70 -7.51
CA LYS A 95 15.91 -2.50 -7.28
C LYS A 95 15.86 -3.87 -7.95
N ARG A 96 14.67 -4.42 -8.15
CA ARG A 96 14.41 -5.73 -8.80
C ARG A 96 14.02 -5.61 -10.28
N GLY A 97 14.09 -4.39 -10.84
CA GLY A 97 13.75 -4.12 -12.24
C GLY A 97 12.26 -4.19 -12.53
N TYR A 98 11.42 -3.90 -11.53
CA TYR A 98 9.97 -3.77 -11.69
C TYR A 98 9.54 -2.30 -11.62
N THR A 99 8.50 -1.97 -12.37
CA THR A 99 7.77 -0.71 -12.27
C THR A 99 6.49 -0.94 -11.45
N VAL A 100 6.09 0.05 -10.64
CA VAL A 100 4.84 -0.02 -9.89
C VAL A 100 3.80 0.90 -10.51
N LEU A 101 2.61 0.38 -10.80
CA LEU A 101 1.43 1.15 -11.16
C LEU A 101 0.51 1.28 -9.95
N PHE A 102 0.16 2.51 -9.61
CA PHE A 102 -0.63 2.83 -8.43
C PHE A 102 -2.10 3.01 -8.75
N GLY A 103 -2.96 2.59 -7.81
CA GLY A 103 -4.37 2.90 -7.79
C GLY A 103 -4.87 3.12 -6.36
N SER A 104 -5.85 4.01 -6.19
CA SER A 104 -6.54 4.27 -4.93
C SER A 104 -7.99 3.82 -5.03
N SER A 105 -8.45 3.06 -4.05
CA SER A 105 -9.84 2.58 -3.99
C SER A 105 -10.76 3.55 -3.24
N ASP A 106 -10.21 4.47 -2.45
CA ASP A 106 -10.91 5.43 -1.61
C ASP A 106 -11.93 4.73 -0.67
N GLU A 107 -11.54 3.56 -0.14
CA GLU A 107 -12.36 2.67 0.71
C GLU A 107 -13.65 2.17 0.01
N ASP A 108 -13.77 2.31 -1.31
CA ASP A 108 -14.89 1.85 -2.13
C ASP A 108 -14.55 0.53 -2.85
N LYS A 109 -15.34 -0.53 -2.58
CA LYS A 109 -15.11 -1.87 -3.14
C LYS A 109 -15.29 -1.92 -4.66
N ASP A 110 -16.23 -1.12 -5.19
CA ASP A 110 -16.54 -1.11 -6.63
C ASP A 110 -15.43 -0.37 -7.37
N LYS A 111 -14.93 0.73 -6.79
CA LYS A 111 -13.74 1.42 -7.28
C LYS A 111 -12.51 0.51 -7.22
N MET A 112 -12.31 -0.20 -6.12
CA MET A 112 -11.22 -1.18 -6.00
C MET A 112 -11.27 -2.20 -7.13
N THR A 113 -12.44 -2.79 -7.38
CA THR A 113 -12.64 -3.79 -8.43
C THR A 113 -12.33 -3.22 -9.81
N ARG A 114 -12.78 -1.99 -10.11
CA ARG A 114 -12.45 -1.31 -11.38
C ARG A 114 -10.95 -1.03 -11.54
N VAL A 115 -10.30 -0.55 -10.48
CA VAL A 115 -8.86 -0.27 -10.49
C VAL A 115 -8.07 -1.55 -10.71
N VAL A 116 -8.39 -2.64 -10.00
CA VAL A 116 -7.77 -3.95 -10.17
C VAL A 116 -7.92 -4.45 -11.60
N SER A 117 -9.15 -4.42 -12.15
CA SER A 117 -9.41 -4.83 -13.53
C SER A 117 -8.59 -4.04 -14.55
N ASN A 118 -8.47 -2.72 -14.34
CA ASN A 118 -7.65 -1.86 -15.21
C ASN A 118 -6.16 -2.23 -15.16
N LEU A 119 -5.63 -2.55 -13.98
CA LEU A 119 -4.24 -2.97 -13.83
C LEU A 119 -3.99 -4.33 -14.49
N ILE A 120 -4.90 -5.29 -14.34
CA ILE A 120 -4.83 -6.59 -15.03
C ILE A 120 -4.86 -6.39 -16.55
N ASN A 121 -5.75 -5.56 -17.07
CA ASN A 121 -5.84 -5.25 -18.50
C ASN A 121 -4.60 -4.54 -19.05
N LYS A 122 -3.83 -3.84 -18.19
CA LYS A 122 -2.51 -3.28 -18.55
C LYS A 122 -1.38 -4.32 -18.47
N GLY A 123 -1.69 -5.56 -18.09
CA GLY A 123 -0.77 -6.68 -18.10
C GLY A 123 0.22 -6.66 -16.93
N VAL A 124 -0.17 -6.22 -15.74
CA VAL A 124 0.70 -6.35 -14.57
C VAL A 124 1.01 -7.82 -14.26
N ASP A 125 2.24 -8.11 -13.82
CA ASP A 125 2.69 -9.48 -13.50
C ASP A 125 2.10 -9.98 -12.17
N GLY A 126 1.62 -9.06 -11.33
CA GLY A 126 0.99 -9.35 -10.05
C GLY A 126 0.48 -8.09 -9.38
N LEU A 127 -0.26 -8.28 -8.29
CA LEU A 127 -0.92 -7.20 -7.55
C LEU A 127 -0.57 -7.24 -6.06
N ILE A 128 -0.37 -6.08 -5.48
CA ILE A 128 -0.38 -5.85 -4.03
C ILE A 128 -1.64 -5.05 -3.74
N ILE A 129 -2.52 -5.56 -2.88
CA ILE A 129 -3.85 -4.98 -2.65
C ILE A 129 -4.07 -4.76 -1.15
N VAL A 130 -4.46 -3.53 -0.79
CA VAL A 130 -5.08 -3.24 0.51
C VAL A 130 -6.59 -3.38 0.32
N PRO A 131 -7.21 -4.46 0.81
CA PRO A 131 -8.63 -4.69 0.56
C PRO A 131 -9.53 -3.69 1.32
N CYS A 132 -10.65 -3.35 0.69
CA CYS A 132 -11.73 -2.58 1.29
C CYS A 132 -12.67 -3.47 2.10
N ASP A 133 -13.50 -2.85 2.93
CA ASP A 133 -14.60 -3.56 3.56
C ASP A 133 -15.56 -4.18 2.52
N ASN A 134 -16.09 -5.36 2.82
CA ASN A 134 -16.99 -6.12 1.94
C ASN A 134 -16.42 -6.47 0.54
N SER A 135 -15.08 -6.58 0.41
CA SER A 135 -14.42 -6.93 -0.86
C SER A 135 -14.00 -8.40 -0.97
N GLU A 136 -14.41 -9.26 -0.03
CA GLU A 136 -14.04 -10.69 0.04
C GLU A 136 -14.29 -11.42 -1.28
N LYS A 137 -15.47 -11.21 -1.89
CA LYS A 137 -15.84 -11.85 -3.15
C LYS A 137 -14.93 -11.44 -4.30
N SER A 138 -14.54 -10.17 -4.36
CA SER A 138 -13.64 -9.66 -5.38
C SER A 138 -12.23 -10.27 -5.22
N ILE A 139 -11.71 -10.34 -4.01
CA ILE A 139 -10.42 -10.97 -3.71
C ILE A 139 -10.45 -12.47 -4.00
N ALA A 140 -11.50 -13.19 -3.55
CA ALA A 140 -11.65 -14.61 -3.83
C ALA A 140 -11.70 -14.90 -5.34
N SER A 141 -12.38 -14.05 -6.12
CA SER A 141 -12.41 -14.18 -7.58
C SER A 141 -11.01 -14.05 -8.21
N LEU A 142 -10.15 -13.13 -7.73
CA LEU A 142 -8.78 -13.00 -8.21
C LEU A 142 -7.97 -14.26 -7.91
N VAL A 143 -8.08 -14.82 -6.71
CA VAL A 143 -7.40 -16.06 -6.31
C VAL A 143 -7.86 -17.24 -7.18
N ASN A 144 -9.16 -17.40 -7.38
CA ASN A 144 -9.73 -18.48 -8.19
C ASN A 144 -9.32 -18.40 -9.67
N ASN A 145 -9.05 -17.21 -10.18
CA ASN A 145 -8.53 -16.99 -11.53
C ASN A 145 -6.99 -17.03 -11.60
N ASN A 146 -6.32 -17.49 -10.54
CA ASN A 146 -4.86 -17.60 -10.45
C ASN A 146 -4.10 -16.30 -10.75
N ILE A 147 -4.70 -15.15 -10.45
CA ILE A 147 -4.02 -13.85 -10.54
C ILE A 147 -3.02 -13.77 -9.37
N PRO A 148 -1.72 -13.54 -9.63
CA PRO A 148 -0.73 -13.40 -8.55
C PRO A 148 -1.04 -12.17 -7.69
N ILE A 149 -1.46 -12.39 -6.44
CA ILE A 149 -1.79 -11.30 -5.52
C ILE A 149 -1.16 -11.52 -4.14
N VAL A 150 -0.87 -10.41 -3.47
CA VAL A 150 -0.52 -10.35 -2.05
C VAL A 150 -1.42 -9.30 -1.41
N LEU A 151 -2.07 -9.63 -0.31
CA LEU A 151 -2.82 -8.65 0.48
C LEU A 151 -1.87 -7.92 1.43
N PHE A 152 -2.12 -6.65 1.65
CA PHE A 152 -1.30 -5.83 2.53
C PHE A 152 -2.15 -5.09 3.58
N ASP A 153 -1.62 -4.98 4.81
CA ASP A 153 -2.26 -4.34 5.98
C ASP A 153 -3.54 -5.03 6.44
N ARG A 154 -4.40 -5.41 5.50
CA ARG A 154 -5.71 -6.05 5.73
C ARG A 154 -5.78 -7.37 4.96
N TYR A 155 -6.48 -8.33 5.50
CA TYR A 155 -6.68 -9.65 4.89
C TYR A 155 -8.00 -10.26 5.32
N PHE A 156 -8.41 -11.33 4.66
CA PHE A 156 -9.60 -12.10 4.99
C PHE A 156 -9.16 -13.51 5.40
N PRO A 157 -9.35 -13.90 6.68
CA PRO A 157 -8.90 -15.20 7.19
C PRO A 157 -9.41 -16.41 6.41
N GLU A 158 -10.58 -16.28 5.79
CA GLU A 158 -11.26 -17.33 5.04
C GLU A 158 -10.69 -17.54 3.63
N ILE A 159 -9.87 -16.59 3.13
CA ILE A 159 -9.30 -16.64 1.78
C ILE A 159 -7.84 -17.07 1.86
N ASN A 160 -7.52 -18.22 1.25
CA ASN A 160 -6.16 -18.72 1.20
C ASN A 160 -5.32 -17.92 0.19
N VAL A 161 -4.68 -16.85 0.66
CA VAL A 161 -3.86 -15.93 -0.13
C VAL A 161 -2.70 -15.42 0.73
N SER A 162 -1.56 -15.15 0.11
CA SER A 162 -0.43 -14.53 0.82
C SER A 162 -0.78 -13.12 1.29
N TYR A 163 -0.39 -12.79 2.53
CA TYR A 163 -0.58 -11.45 3.05
C TYR A 163 0.59 -10.99 3.93
N VAL A 164 0.72 -9.68 4.05
CA VAL A 164 1.64 -9.00 4.99
C VAL A 164 0.80 -8.04 5.83
N ALA A 165 0.76 -8.26 7.12
CA ALA A 165 -0.03 -7.44 8.04
C ALA A 165 0.69 -7.25 9.37
N LEU A 166 0.36 -6.16 10.06
CA LEU A 166 0.80 -5.92 11.43
C LEU A 166 0.08 -6.88 12.39
N ASN A 167 0.75 -7.27 13.47
CA ASN A 167 0.07 -7.91 14.59
C ASN A 167 -0.77 -6.87 15.36
N ASN A 168 -1.96 -6.61 14.81
CA ASN A 168 -2.88 -5.58 15.28
C ASN A 168 -3.39 -5.82 16.71
N PHE A 169 -3.56 -7.09 17.08
CA PHE A 169 -3.90 -7.48 18.44
C PHE A 169 -2.81 -7.03 19.42
N ASN A 170 -1.57 -7.45 19.17
CA ASN A 170 -0.46 -7.16 20.08
C ASN A 170 -0.15 -5.65 20.14
N ALA A 171 -0.20 -4.95 19.00
CA ALA A 171 0.01 -3.52 18.97
C ALA A 171 -0.97 -2.77 19.89
N SER A 172 -2.26 -3.09 19.81
CA SER A 172 -3.28 -2.47 20.65
C SER A 172 -3.18 -2.91 22.13
N TYR A 173 -2.88 -4.18 22.35
CA TYR A 173 -2.70 -4.73 23.68
C TYR A 173 -1.55 -4.03 24.44
N ILE A 174 -0.37 -3.92 23.85
CA ILE A 174 0.78 -3.26 24.52
C ILE A 174 0.56 -1.76 24.69
N SER A 175 -0.09 -1.09 23.72
CA SER A 175 -0.43 0.35 23.84
C SER A 175 -1.41 0.60 24.98
N THR A 176 -2.42 -0.27 25.13
CA THR A 176 -3.36 -0.17 26.25
C THR A 176 -2.67 -0.43 27.60
N LYS A 177 -1.81 -1.44 27.67
CA LYS A 177 -1.00 -1.70 28.89
C LYS A 177 -0.11 -0.52 29.24
N HIS A 178 0.45 0.14 28.24
CA HIS A 178 1.26 1.35 28.47
C HIS A 178 0.43 2.45 29.16
N LEU A 179 -0.78 2.73 28.67
CA LEU A 179 -1.69 3.70 29.31
C LEU A 179 -2.02 3.32 30.75
N LEU A 180 -2.37 2.04 30.98
CA LEU A 180 -2.70 1.52 32.31
C LEU A 180 -1.50 1.62 33.28
N ASN A 181 -0.31 1.31 32.83
CA ASN A 181 0.93 1.40 33.61
C ASN A 181 1.34 2.86 33.88
N ALA A 182 0.94 3.80 33.01
CA ALA A 182 1.11 5.23 33.24
C ALA A 182 0.10 5.81 34.25
N GLY A 183 -0.80 5.00 34.81
CA GLY A 183 -1.73 5.35 35.85
C GLY A 183 -3.13 5.74 35.38
N TYR A 184 -3.41 5.71 34.08
CA TYR A 184 -4.76 5.93 33.57
C TYR A 184 -5.69 4.79 33.95
N ASN A 185 -6.91 5.12 34.37
CA ASN A 185 -7.87 4.17 34.90
C ASN A 185 -8.97 3.78 33.91
N ALA A 186 -9.39 4.73 33.10
CA ALA A 186 -10.49 4.59 32.16
C ALA A 186 -10.12 4.97 30.71
N PRO A 187 -9.02 4.41 30.15
CA PRO A 187 -8.68 4.69 28.77
C PRO A 187 -9.81 4.22 27.83
N CYS A 188 -10.17 5.03 26.85
CA CYS A 188 -11.19 4.73 25.86
C CYS A 188 -10.55 4.49 24.50
N MET A 189 -10.96 3.43 23.80
CA MET A 189 -10.53 3.20 22.42
C MET A 189 -11.48 3.88 21.45
N VAL A 190 -10.91 4.61 20.48
CA VAL A 190 -11.68 5.21 19.37
C VAL A 190 -11.33 4.47 18.09
N ALA A 191 -12.34 3.92 17.41
CA ALA A 191 -12.22 3.05 16.26
C ALA A 191 -13.18 3.46 15.14
N TYR A 192 -13.04 2.87 13.94
CA TYR A 192 -14.07 2.92 12.91
C TYR A 192 -14.99 1.71 13.02
N ASP A 193 -16.28 1.92 12.69
CA ASP A 193 -17.26 0.83 12.57
C ASP A 193 -17.11 0.17 11.19
N VAL A 194 -16.15 -0.74 11.09
CA VAL A 194 -15.84 -1.49 9.87
C VAL A 194 -15.60 -2.96 10.16
N ASN A 195 -16.01 -3.83 9.24
CA ASN A 195 -15.92 -5.28 9.42
C ASN A 195 -14.54 -5.86 8.99
N LEU A 196 -13.46 -5.12 9.15
CA LEU A 196 -12.12 -5.52 8.75
C LEU A 196 -11.32 -6.12 9.91
N ILE A 197 -10.56 -7.17 9.62
CA ILE A 197 -9.82 -7.96 10.63
C ILE A 197 -8.86 -7.10 11.47
N HIS A 198 -8.15 -6.15 10.85
CA HIS A 198 -7.21 -5.29 11.56
C HIS A 198 -7.90 -4.46 12.66
N MET A 199 -9.11 -3.96 12.42
CA MET A 199 -9.88 -3.19 13.41
C MET A 199 -10.40 -4.10 14.52
N LYS A 200 -10.94 -5.27 14.17
CA LYS A 200 -11.38 -6.28 15.14
C LYS A 200 -10.25 -6.70 16.07
N GLU A 201 -9.07 -6.97 15.53
CA GLU A 201 -7.89 -7.36 16.30
C GLU A 201 -7.40 -6.24 17.23
N ARG A 202 -7.41 -4.99 16.78
CA ARG A 202 -7.08 -3.83 17.65
C ARG A 202 -8.06 -3.73 18.81
N ILE A 203 -9.36 -3.83 18.55
CA ILE A 203 -10.39 -3.82 19.60
C ILE A 203 -10.22 -4.99 20.56
N ARG A 204 -9.91 -6.18 20.04
CA ARG A 204 -9.68 -7.38 20.85
C ARG A 204 -8.48 -7.23 21.77
N GLY A 205 -7.37 -6.67 21.25
CA GLY A 205 -6.15 -6.40 22.02
C GLY A 205 -6.39 -5.38 23.14
N TYR A 206 -7.10 -4.29 22.85
CA TYR A 206 -7.50 -3.31 23.86
C TYR A 206 -8.36 -3.94 24.97
N LYS A 207 -9.44 -4.66 24.60
CA LYS A 207 -10.33 -5.31 25.57
C LYS A 207 -9.60 -6.32 26.44
N LYS A 208 -8.66 -7.09 25.86
CA LYS A 208 -7.86 -8.05 26.59
C LYS A 208 -6.97 -7.40 27.64
N ALA A 209 -6.32 -6.30 27.32
CA ALA A 209 -5.50 -5.57 28.29
C ALA A 209 -6.33 -4.98 29.44
N MET A 210 -7.50 -4.42 29.15
CA MET A 210 -8.44 -3.92 30.15
C MET A 210 -8.97 -5.02 31.07
N ASP A 211 -9.28 -6.17 30.50
CA ASP A 211 -9.77 -7.34 31.26
C ASP A 211 -8.70 -7.87 32.23
N GLU A 212 -7.45 -8.02 31.77
CA GLU A 212 -6.33 -8.45 32.61
C GLU A 212 -5.98 -7.47 33.73
N ALA A 213 -6.28 -6.19 33.54
CA ALA A 213 -6.13 -5.16 34.58
C ALA A 213 -7.32 -5.11 35.56
N GLY A 214 -8.31 -6.01 35.44
CA GLY A 214 -9.52 -5.99 36.26
C GLY A 214 -10.47 -4.83 35.94
N LYS A 215 -10.28 -4.18 34.78
CA LYS A 215 -11.03 -2.97 34.38
C LYS A 215 -12.00 -3.22 33.23
N ARG A 216 -12.45 -4.47 33.06
CA ARG A 216 -13.35 -4.87 31.97
C ARG A 216 -14.61 -3.99 31.88
N ASN A 217 -15.16 -3.60 33.02
CA ASN A 217 -16.36 -2.74 33.08
C ASN A 217 -16.10 -1.29 32.62
N LEU A 218 -14.84 -0.87 32.56
CA LEU A 218 -14.41 0.43 32.06
C LEU A 218 -13.92 0.40 30.61
N ALA A 219 -13.86 -0.81 30.02
CA ALA A 219 -13.43 -1.00 28.64
C ALA A 219 -14.45 -0.42 27.66
N ASN A 220 -14.25 0.81 27.24
CA ASN A 220 -15.15 1.54 26.35
C ASN A 220 -14.54 1.69 24.95
N VAL A 221 -15.31 1.33 23.91
CA VAL A 221 -14.95 1.50 22.50
C VAL A 221 -15.97 2.40 21.83
N VAL A 222 -15.50 3.53 21.30
CA VAL A 222 -16.34 4.49 20.60
C VAL A 222 -16.05 4.41 19.10
N PHE A 223 -17.12 4.42 18.31
CA PHE A 223 -17.02 4.28 16.88
C PHE A 223 -17.27 5.61 16.16
N LEU A 224 -16.32 6.01 15.33
CA LEU A 224 -16.48 7.14 14.40
C LEU A 224 -16.93 6.60 13.03
N ARG A 225 -17.71 7.41 12.34
CA ARG A 225 -18.03 7.18 10.92
C ARG A 225 -16.80 7.48 10.06
N GLN A 226 -16.49 6.58 9.14
CA GLN A 226 -15.31 6.71 8.26
C GLN A 226 -15.47 7.86 7.25
N ASP A 227 -16.71 8.11 6.79
CA ASP A 227 -17.03 9.20 5.85
C ASP A 227 -17.07 10.58 6.49
N ALA A 228 -17.17 10.67 7.82
CA ALA A 228 -17.25 11.94 8.56
C ALA A 228 -16.57 11.83 9.94
N PRO A 229 -15.26 11.52 9.99
CA PRO A 229 -14.58 11.24 11.25
C PRO A 229 -14.56 12.45 12.20
N ARG A 230 -14.32 13.65 11.64
CA ARG A 230 -14.30 14.89 12.44
C ARG A 230 -15.65 15.18 13.08
N LYS A 231 -16.74 15.18 12.31
CA LYS A 231 -18.09 15.43 12.85
C LYS A 231 -18.49 14.41 13.91
N SER A 232 -18.05 13.16 13.74
CA SER A 232 -18.28 12.10 14.72
C SER A 232 -17.50 12.36 16.02
N ALA A 233 -16.23 12.78 15.91
CA ALA A 233 -15.38 13.12 17.03
C ALA A 233 -15.96 14.32 17.82
N ASP A 234 -16.34 15.40 17.14
CA ASP A 234 -16.92 16.60 17.75
C ASP A 234 -18.16 16.31 18.59
N ARG A 235 -18.94 15.29 18.20
CA ARG A 235 -20.15 14.87 18.93
C ARG A 235 -19.85 13.94 20.10
N LEU A 236 -18.87 13.05 19.97
CA LEU A 236 -18.65 11.93 20.88
C LEU A 236 -17.60 12.21 21.95
N LEU A 237 -16.48 12.87 21.61
CA LEU A 237 -15.40 13.08 22.55
C LEU A 237 -15.80 13.90 23.78
N PRO A 238 -16.54 15.03 23.68
CA PRO A 238 -16.98 15.76 24.86
C PRO A 238 -17.70 14.88 25.86
N LYS A 239 -18.64 14.05 25.37
CA LYS A 239 -19.40 13.14 26.22
C LYS A 239 -18.54 12.07 26.90
N MET A 240 -17.47 11.63 26.24
CA MET A 240 -16.55 10.65 26.82
C MET A 240 -15.71 11.28 27.93
N ILE A 241 -15.23 12.50 27.72
CA ILE A 241 -14.45 13.26 28.71
C ILE A 241 -15.31 13.57 29.93
N ASP A 242 -16.53 14.07 29.73
CA ASP A 242 -17.50 14.34 30.82
C ASP A 242 -17.87 13.03 31.55
N GLY A 243 -17.86 11.90 30.86
CA GLY A 243 -18.11 10.56 31.42
C GLY A 243 -16.91 9.94 32.15
N GLY A 244 -15.81 10.68 32.34
CA GLY A 244 -14.65 10.26 33.13
C GLY A 244 -13.61 9.46 32.38
N VAL A 245 -13.60 9.47 31.03
CA VAL A 245 -12.50 8.94 30.22
C VAL A 245 -11.25 9.80 30.46
N ASP A 246 -10.16 9.17 30.89
CA ASP A 246 -8.92 9.83 31.29
C ASP A 246 -7.78 9.69 30.27
N ALA A 247 -7.95 8.81 29.27
CA ALA A 247 -7.03 8.65 28.15
C ALA A 247 -7.73 8.11 26.90
N PHE A 248 -7.17 8.38 25.73
CA PHE A 248 -7.66 7.85 24.46
C PHE A 248 -6.61 7.01 23.75
N LEU A 249 -7.03 5.84 23.24
CA LEU A 249 -6.29 5.05 22.29
C LEU A 249 -6.96 5.15 20.92
N PHE A 250 -6.30 5.80 19.97
CA PHE A 250 -6.81 5.96 18.62
C PHE A 250 -6.38 4.78 17.74
N ALA A 251 -7.35 4.10 17.14
CA ALA A 251 -7.09 2.90 16.36
C ALA A 251 -6.32 3.16 15.06
N THR A 252 -6.36 4.38 14.50
CA THR A 252 -5.63 4.77 13.29
C THR A 252 -5.12 6.21 13.39
N ASN A 253 -4.12 6.55 12.56
CA ASN A 253 -3.61 7.91 12.41
C ASN A 253 -4.71 8.92 11.98
N MET A 254 -5.62 8.52 11.10
CA MET A 254 -6.72 9.39 10.64
C MET A 254 -7.72 9.67 11.75
N ILE A 255 -8.06 8.68 12.58
CA ILE A 255 -8.86 8.88 13.80
C ILE A 255 -8.13 9.81 14.76
N SER A 256 -6.83 9.57 14.99
CA SER A 256 -6.01 10.42 15.85
C SER A 256 -6.07 11.86 15.41
N LEU A 257 -5.82 12.15 14.13
CA LEU A 257 -5.84 13.50 13.59
C LEU A 257 -7.21 14.17 13.78
N ALA A 258 -8.30 13.48 13.43
CA ALA A 258 -9.65 13.99 13.61
C ALA A 258 -9.96 14.33 15.09
N CYS A 259 -9.59 13.43 16.01
CA CYS A 259 -9.84 13.61 17.44
C CYS A 259 -8.96 14.72 18.07
N LEU A 260 -7.70 14.82 17.66
CA LEU A 260 -6.79 15.86 18.16
C LEU A 260 -7.29 17.28 17.80
N TYR A 261 -7.81 17.46 16.59
CA TYR A 261 -8.45 18.74 16.26
C TYR A 261 -9.66 19.04 17.12
N THR A 262 -10.51 18.03 17.42
CA THR A 262 -11.66 18.21 18.32
C THR A 262 -11.20 18.60 19.73
N ILE A 263 -10.22 17.89 20.29
CA ILE A 263 -9.68 18.14 21.63
C ILE A 263 -9.08 19.54 21.71
N LYS A 264 -8.37 19.97 20.66
CA LYS A 264 -7.81 21.32 20.57
C LYS A 264 -8.91 22.38 20.58
N ASP A 265 -9.99 22.20 19.79
CA ASP A 265 -11.09 23.15 19.70
C ASP A 265 -11.90 23.25 21.01
N MET A 266 -11.89 22.17 21.82
CA MET A 266 -12.45 22.19 23.17
C MET A 266 -11.60 22.97 24.19
N GLY A 267 -10.44 23.50 23.79
CA GLY A 267 -9.52 24.18 24.68
C GLY A 267 -8.78 23.26 25.65
N CYS A 268 -8.83 21.96 25.44
CA CYS A 268 -8.06 21.01 26.23
C CYS A 268 -6.56 21.19 25.93
N LEU A 269 -5.77 21.39 27.01
CA LEU A 269 -4.32 21.45 26.89
C LEU A 269 -3.77 20.04 26.55
N LEU A 270 -3.35 19.85 25.31
CA LEU A 270 -2.54 18.70 24.95
C LEU A 270 -1.08 19.10 25.26
N TYR A 271 -0.55 18.53 26.33
CA TYR A 271 0.91 18.51 26.50
C TYR A 271 1.42 17.51 25.44
N THR A 272 2.01 18.03 24.38
CA THR A 272 2.78 17.20 23.47
C THR A 272 3.94 16.60 24.25
N SER A 273 4.12 15.29 24.19
CA SER A 273 5.41 14.69 24.56
C SER A 273 6.51 15.42 23.78
N PRO A 274 7.70 15.64 24.36
CA PRO A 274 8.80 16.27 23.64
C PRO A 274 8.98 15.57 22.29
N SER A 275 9.07 16.37 21.23
CA SER A 275 9.35 15.86 19.90
C SER A 275 10.68 15.09 19.98
N PRO A 276 10.82 13.94 19.27
CA PRO A 276 12.14 13.28 19.17
C PRO A 276 13.24 14.18 18.57
N ARG A 277 12.91 15.41 18.22
CA ARG A 277 13.83 16.43 17.69
C ARG A 277 14.16 17.55 18.71
N ASP A 278 13.55 17.55 19.89
CA ASP A 278 13.91 18.38 21.02
C ASP A 278 14.83 17.56 21.99
#